data_be45be2261497b2c4ff8b4f34d2bcf22
#
_entry.id   be45be2261497b2c4ff8b4f34d2bcf22
#
_cell.length_a   1.000
_cell.length_b   1.000
_cell.length_c   1.000
_cell.angle_alpha   90.00
_cell.angle_beta   90.00
_cell.angle_gamma   90.00
#
_symmetry.space_group_name_H-M   'P 1'
#
loop_
_entity.id
_entity.type
_entity.pdbx_description
1 polymer ?
#
loop_
_entity_poly.entity_id
_entity_poly.type
_entity_poly.pdbx_seq_one_letter_code
_entity_poly.pdbx_strand_id
1 'polypeptide(L)'
;MTQTCFMSFEKLGEDGRARRGRLTFPRGTVETPAFMPVGTYGTVKGMLPRDIHEIGAEIILGNTFHLMLRPGTEVVKAHGDLHDFTQWHGPILTDSGGFQVFSLGEMRKITEDGVTFRSPVDGSPVELSPEIAIQVQRDLGSDIVMIFDECTPYPATERQAKDSMEL
;
A
#
# COMPACT_ATOMS: atom_id res chain seq x y z
N MET A 1 23.05 19.59 -0.25
CA MET A 1 22.30 18.52 -0.93
C MET A 1 20.84 18.89 -0.84
N THR A 2 20.25 19.33 -1.95
CA THR A 2 18.83 19.66 -2.04
C THR A 2 18.03 18.36 -1.87
N GLN A 3 17.25 18.28 -0.80
CA GLN A 3 16.32 17.18 -0.55
C GLN A 3 15.32 17.19 -1.71
N THR A 4 15.45 16.23 -2.62
CA THR A 4 14.47 16.04 -3.70
C THR A 4 13.17 15.59 -3.04
N CYS A 5 12.18 16.46 -3.01
CA CYS A 5 10.84 16.12 -2.55
C CYS A 5 10.23 15.15 -3.57
N PHE A 6 10.02 13.89 -3.16
CA PHE A 6 9.44 12.86 -4.04
C PHE A 6 7.96 13.10 -4.32
N MET A 7 7.27 13.84 -3.47
CA MET A 7 5.85 14.16 -3.61
C MET A 7 5.61 15.61 -3.16
N SER A 8 4.77 16.34 -3.90
CA SER A 8 4.20 17.61 -3.45
C SER A 8 2.67 17.57 -3.52
N PHE A 9 2.02 18.32 -2.63
CA PHE A 9 0.58 18.51 -2.62
C PHE A 9 0.24 19.98 -2.73
N GLU A 10 -0.68 20.31 -3.65
CA GLU A 10 -1.23 21.63 -3.83
C GLU A 10 -2.75 21.59 -3.65
N LYS A 11 -3.32 22.44 -2.78
CA LYS A 11 -4.77 22.62 -2.68
C LYS A 11 -5.20 23.61 -3.75
N LEU A 12 -6.00 23.15 -4.73
CA LEU A 12 -6.45 23.93 -5.88
C LEU A 12 -7.78 24.67 -5.62
N GLY A 13 -8.58 24.19 -4.67
CA GLY A 13 -9.85 24.83 -4.33
C GLY A 13 -10.55 24.16 -3.17
N GLU A 14 -11.54 24.87 -2.61
CA GLU A 14 -12.42 24.33 -1.57
C GLU A 14 -13.82 24.92 -1.67
N ASP A 15 -14.82 24.14 -1.21
CA ASP A 15 -16.21 24.57 -1.04
C ASP A 15 -16.75 23.89 0.23
N GLY A 16 -16.94 24.67 1.29
CA GLY A 16 -17.29 24.18 2.61
C GLY A 16 -16.23 23.21 3.15
N ARG A 17 -16.55 21.91 3.25
CA ARG A 17 -15.62 20.85 3.66
C ARG A 17 -14.99 20.08 2.49
N ALA A 18 -15.47 20.31 1.28
CA ALA A 18 -14.91 19.68 0.10
C ALA A 18 -13.60 20.37 -0.29
N ARG A 19 -12.63 19.57 -0.73
CA ARG A 19 -11.32 20.07 -1.17
C ARG A 19 -10.95 19.41 -2.48
N ARG A 20 -10.43 20.19 -3.41
CA ARG A 20 -9.77 19.73 -4.61
C ARG A 20 -8.28 20.02 -4.50
N GLY A 21 -7.45 19.09 -4.84
CA GLY A 21 -6.00 19.23 -4.81
C GLY A 21 -5.30 18.49 -5.93
N ARG A 22 -3.99 18.62 -5.96
CA ARG A 22 -3.10 17.92 -6.88
C ARG A 22 -1.93 17.36 -6.12
N LEU A 23 -1.66 16.06 -6.31
CA LEU A 23 -0.42 15.41 -5.93
C LEU A 23 0.49 15.39 -7.18
N THR A 24 1.77 15.72 -6.98
CA THR A 24 2.78 15.66 -8.05
C THR A 24 3.89 14.72 -7.63
N PHE A 25 4.20 13.75 -8.49
CA PHE A 25 5.25 12.76 -8.33
C PHE A 25 6.20 12.81 -9.55
N PRO A 26 7.40 12.25 -9.46
CA PRO A 26 8.26 12.08 -10.64
C PRO A 26 7.60 11.30 -11.78
N ARG A 27 6.65 10.40 -11.45
CA ARG A 27 5.92 9.53 -12.39
C ARG A 27 4.59 10.10 -12.89
N GLY A 28 4.21 11.31 -12.50
CA GLY A 28 2.99 11.96 -12.95
C GLY A 28 2.26 12.72 -11.86
N THR A 29 1.03 13.11 -12.16
CA THR A 29 0.17 13.88 -11.26
C THR A 29 -1.10 13.11 -10.96
N VAL A 30 -1.71 13.41 -9.82
CA VAL A 30 -3.01 12.86 -9.40
C VAL A 30 -3.90 14.00 -8.94
N GLU A 31 -5.01 14.22 -9.64
CA GLU A 31 -6.03 15.18 -9.22
C GLU A 31 -6.88 14.55 -8.10
N THR A 32 -7.08 15.28 -7.00
CA THR A 32 -7.85 14.79 -5.86
C THR A 32 -9.17 15.54 -5.69
N PRO A 33 -10.23 14.86 -5.25
CA PRO A 33 -10.30 13.47 -4.82
C PRO A 33 -10.12 12.48 -5.97
N ALA A 34 -9.41 11.38 -5.73
CA ALA A 34 -9.15 10.34 -6.71
C ALA A 34 -9.57 8.96 -6.19
N PHE A 35 -10.11 8.14 -7.07
CA PHE A 35 -10.29 6.71 -6.80
C PHE A 35 -9.04 5.95 -7.22
N MET A 36 -8.54 5.07 -6.36
CA MET A 36 -7.41 4.20 -6.65
C MET A 36 -7.90 2.79 -6.96
N PRO A 37 -7.90 2.35 -8.23
CA PRO A 37 -8.17 0.96 -8.56
C PRO A 37 -7.24 0.02 -7.81
N VAL A 38 -7.80 -1.07 -7.23
CA VAL A 38 -7.01 -2.01 -6.43
C VAL A 38 -6.34 -3.03 -7.34
N GLY A 39 -5.02 -2.97 -7.38
CA GLY A 39 -4.14 -3.93 -8.03
C GLY A 39 -3.44 -4.82 -7.01
N THR A 40 -4.12 -5.84 -6.48
CA THR A 40 -3.65 -6.69 -5.38
C THR A 40 -2.24 -7.24 -5.61
N TYR A 41 -1.93 -7.67 -6.82
CA TYR A 41 -0.60 -8.14 -7.24
C TYR A 41 0.09 -7.16 -8.20
N GLY A 42 -0.12 -5.86 -7.99
CA GLY A 42 0.34 -4.80 -8.91
C GLY A 42 -0.50 -4.67 -10.17
N THR A 43 -1.55 -5.47 -10.33
CA THR A 43 -2.46 -5.43 -11.47
C THR A 43 -3.92 -5.47 -11.05
N VAL A 44 -4.74 -4.65 -11.68
CA VAL A 44 -6.20 -4.67 -11.50
C VAL A 44 -6.74 -5.92 -12.19
N LYS A 45 -7.39 -6.80 -11.42
CA LYS A 45 -7.79 -8.12 -11.89
C LYS A 45 -8.72 -8.04 -13.10
N GLY A 46 -8.32 -8.70 -14.18
CA GLY A 46 -9.11 -8.78 -15.41
C GLY A 46 -9.01 -7.55 -16.33
N MET A 47 -8.14 -6.58 -16.02
CA MET A 47 -7.92 -5.38 -16.83
C MET A 47 -6.44 -5.21 -17.15
N LEU A 48 -6.14 -4.71 -18.34
CA LEU A 48 -4.78 -4.35 -18.73
C LEU A 48 -4.42 -2.95 -18.17
N PRO A 49 -3.15 -2.65 -17.90
CA PRO A 49 -2.73 -1.32 -17.45
C PRO A 49 -3.20 -0.19 -18.38
N ARG A 50 -3.19 -0.41 -19.70
CA ARG A 50 -3.69 0.56 -20.69
C ARG A 50 -5.18 0.86 -20.49
N ASP A 51 -6.00 -0.16 -20.17
CA ASP A 51 -7.44 0.00 -20.01
C ASP A 51 -7.73 0.84 -18.74
N ILE A 52 -6.94 0.61 -17.68
CA ILE A 52 -7.00 1.41 -16.43
C ILE A 52 -6.63 2.87 -16.70
N HIS A 53 -5.63 3.10 -17.53
CA HIS A 53 -5.23 4.44 -17.93
C HIS A 53 -6.30 5.12 -18.82
N GLU A 54 -6.88 4.39 -19.78
CA GLU A 54 -7.91 4.90 -20.70
C GLU A 54 -9.20 5.33 -19.98
N ILE A 55 -9.58 4.67 -18.88
CA ILE A 55 -10.71 5.10 -18.04
C ILE A 55 -10.38 6.27 -17.12
N GLY A 56 -9.16 6.81 -17.19
CA GLY A 56 -8.74 8.01 -16.47
C GLY A 56 -8.23 7.79 -15.06
N ALA A 57 -7.85 6.56 -14.67
CA ALA A 57 -7.16 6.34 -13.40
C ALA A 57 -5.72 6.89 -13.48
N GLU A 58 -5.36 7.72 -12.51
CA GLU A 58 -4.05 8.38 -12.43
C GLU A 58 -3.11 7.69 -11.43
N ILE A 59 -3.64 6.86 -10.55
CA ILE A 59 -2.94 6.12 -9.51
C ILE A 59 -3.61 4.77 -9.28
N ILE A 60 -2.82 3.75 -8.93
CA ILE A 60 -3.34 2.44 -8.49
C ILE A 60 -2.84 2.11 -7.08
N LEU A 61 -3.52 1.15 -6.43
CA LEU A 61 -3.13 0.63 -5.12
C LEU A 61 -2.65 -0.81 -5.25
N GLY A 62 -1.44 -1.10 -4.74
CA GLY A 62 -0.90 -2.44 -4.58
C GLY A 62 -0.99 -2.93 -3.14
N ASN A 63 -1.13 -4.24 -2.93
CA ASN A 63 -1.17 -4.81 -1.59
C ASN A 63 0.18 -5.43 -1.20
N THR A 64 0.86 -4.82 -0.25
CA THR A 64 2.18 -5.21 0.25
C THR A 64 2.23 -6.67 0.69
N PHE A 65 1.27 -7.11 1.49
CA PHE A 65 1.18 -8.49 1.96
C PHE A 65 1.19 -9.52 0.82
N HIS A 66 0.36 -9.30 -0.20
CA HIS A 66 0.27 -10.23 -1.33
C HIS A 66 1.52 -10.22 -2.18
N LEU A 67 2.05 -9.04 -2.48
CA LEU A 67 3.24 -8.87 -3.32
C LEU A 67 4.51 -9.43 -2.67
N MET A 68 4.65 -9.26 -1.34
CA MET A 68 5.79 -9.81 -0.59
C MET A 68 5.77 -11.35 -0.57
N LEU A 69 4.60 -11.99 -0.52
CA LEU A 69 4.47 -13.44 -0.53
C LEU A 69 4.60 -14.01 -1.96
N ARG A 70 4.03 -13.33 -2.95
CA ARG A 70 4.08 -13.75 -4.36
C ARG A 70 3.90 -12.54 -5.28
N PRO A 71 4.82 -12.24 -6.21
CA PRO A 71 6.00 -13.04 -6.57
C PRO A 71 7.17 -12.95 -5.58
N GLY A 72 7.13 -12.03 -4.61
CA GLY A 72 8.22 -11.68 -3.71
C GLY A 72 9.00 -10.45 -4.20
N THR A 73 9.59 -9.73 -3.26
CA THR A 73 10.30 -8.47 -3.55
C THR A 73 11.53 -8.67 -4.44
N GLU A 74 12.24 -9.79 -4.29
CA GLU A 74 13.42 -10.08 -5.10
C GLU A 74 13.09 -10.24 -6.60
N VAL A 75 11.93 -10.82 -6.91
CA VAL A 75 11.48 -10.95 -8.31
C VAL A 75 11.13 -9.57 -8.86
N VAL A 76 10.40 -8.74 -8.10
CA VAL A 76 10.03 -7.38 -8.52
C VAL A 76 11.28 -6.52 -8.74
N LYS A 77 12.23 -6.53 -7.80
CA LYS A 77 13.52 -5.82 -7.90
C LYS A 77 14.35 -6.25 -9.11
N ALA A 78 14.33 -7.54 -9.45
CA ALA A 78 15.03 -8.03 -10.64
C ALA A 78 14.47 -7.47 -11.96
N HIS A 79 13.23 -6.97 -11.95
CA HIS A 79 12.60 -6.30 -13.09
C HIS A 79 12.68 -4.76 -13.01
N GLY A 80 13.40 -4.22 -12.02
CA GLY A 80 13.51 -2.80 -11.76
C GLY A 80 12.70 -2.38 -10.54
N ASP A 81 11.42 -2.29 -10.66
CA ASP A 81 10.45 -2.02 -9.59
C ASP A 81 9.05 -2.56 -9.96
N LEU A 82 8.05 -2.24 -9.13
CA LEU A 82 6.68 -2.69 -9.38
C LEU A 82 6.08 -2.05 -10.65
N HIS A 83 6.48 -0.83 -11.01
CA HIS A 83 6.02 -0.14 -12.22
C HIS A 83 6.49 -0.86 -13.48
N ASP A 84 7.79 -1.19 -13.55
CA ASP A 84 8.36 -1.95 -14.68
C ASP A 84 7.83 -3.37 -14.72
N PHE A 85 7.69 -4.03 -13.55
CA PHE A 85 7.14 -5.38 -13.45
C PHE A 85 5.70 -5.47 -13.95
N THR A 86 4.86 -4.47 -13.64
CA THR A 86 3.43 -4.46 -14.00
C THR A 86 3.11 -3.66 -15.25
N GLN A 87 4.07 -2.91 -15.80
CA GLN A 87 3.90 -2.00 -16.93
C GLN A 87 2.87 -0.87 -16.64
N TRP A 88 2.76 -0.50 -15.36
CA TRP A 88 2.02 0.69 -14.95
C TRP A 88 2.98 1.83 -14.69
N HIS A 89 2.89 2.91 -15.49
CA HIS A 89 3.86 4.02 -15.46
C HIS A 89 3.43 5.22 -14.61
N GLY A 90 2.20 5.21 -14.10
CA GLY A 90 1.71 6.20 -13.14
C GLY A 90 2.12 5.90 -11.70
N PRO A 91 1.78 6.78 -10.74
CA PRO A 91 2.03 6.55 -9.33
C PRO A 91 1.37 5.28 -8.79
N ILE A 92 2.03 4.65 -7.81
CA ILE A 92 1.52 3.49 -7.08
C ILE A 92 1.57 3.81 -5.59
N LEU A 93 0.43 3.61 -4.91
CA LEU A 93 0.37 3.50 -3.45
C LEU A 93 0.42 2.02 -3.07
N THR A 94 1.23 1.65 -2.09
CA THR A 94 1.12 0.34 -1.44
C THR A 94 0.61 0.49 -0.01
N ASP A 95 -0.28 -0.42 0.39
CA ASP A 95 -0.75 -0.50 1.76
C ASP A 95 0.33 -1.06 2.70
N SER A 96 0.08 -1.05 4.01
CA SER A 96 1.02 -1.55 5.01
C SER A 96 1.09 -3.09 5.09
N GLY A 97 0.05 -3.78 4.62
CA GLY A 97 -0.16 -5.21 4.84
C GLY A 97 -0.88 -5.57 6.14
N GLY A 98 -1.08 -4.62 7.06
CA GLY A 98 -1.69 -4.84 8.38
C GLY A 98 -3.10 -5.42 8.31
N PHE A 99 -3.97 -4.87 7.44
CA PHE A 99 -5.35 -5.35 7.27
C PHE A 99 -5.42 -6.82 6.81
N GLN A 100 -4.57 -7.23 5.87
CA GLN A 100 -4.56 -8.59 5.35
C GLN A 100 -4.13 -9.58 6.44
N VAL A 101 -3.15 -9.22 7.26
CA VAL A 101 -2.74 -10.01 8.43
C VAL A 101 -3.86 -10.09 9.45
N PHE A 102 -4.59 -8.99 9.68
CA PHE A 102 -5.78 -9.00 10.53
C PHE A 102 -6.83 -10.01 10.04
N SER A 103 -7.07 -10.06 8.73
CA SER A 103 -8.07 -10.94 8.12
C SER A 103 -7.73 -12.44 8.17
N LEU A 104 -6.46 -12.81 8.43
CA LEU A 104 -6.01 -14.21 8.57
C LEU A 104 -6.46 -14.89 9.88
N GLY A 105 -7.07 -14.16 10.81
CA GLY A 105 -7.76 -14.70 11.99
C GLY A 105 -6.84 -15.29 13.06
N GLU A 106 -7.17 -16.50 13.57
CA GLU A 106 -6.62 -17.09 14.80
C GLU A 106 -5.13 -17.51 14.74
N MET A 107 -4.49 -17.50 13.59
CA MET A 107 -3.11 -17.97 13.39
C MET A 107 -2.05 -16.87 13.53
N ARG A 108 -2.34 -15.78 14.26
CA ARG A 108 -1.44 -14.64 14.42
C ARG A 108 -1.13 -14.34 15.88
N LYS A 109 0.07 -13.87 16.13
CA LYS A 109 0.47 -13.26 17.40
C LYS A 109 0.94 -11.84 17.12
N ILE A 110 0.23 -10.85 17.66
CA ILE A 110 0.57 -9.41 17.53
C ILE A 110 1.32 -8.99 18.78
N THR A 111 2.40 -8.24 18.60
CA THR A 111 3.23 -7.63 19.66
C THR A 111 3.67 -6.24 19.17
N GLU A 112 4.25 -5.43 20.06
CA GLU A 112 4.90 -4.15 19.70
C GLU A 112 5.97 -4.30 18.61
N ASP A 113 6.66 -5.47 18.56
CA ASP A 113 7.71 -5.73 17.58
C ASP A 113 7.15 -6.13 16.20
N GLY A 114 5.86 -6.50 16.12
CA GLY A 114 5.22 -6.93 14.88
C GLY A 114 4.32 -8.13 15.04
N VAL A 115 4.07 -8.82 13.93
CA VAL A 115 3.17 -9.97 13.87
C VAL A 115 3.84 -11.16 13.17
N THR A 116 3.63 -12.35 13.76
CA THR A 116 4.02 -13.63 13.15
C THR A 116 2.78 -14.40 12.73
N PHE A 117 2.78 -14.95 11.52
CA PHE A 117 1.65 -15.71 10.96
C PHE A 117 2.14 -16.80 10.01
N ARG A 118 1.21 -17.64 9.55
CA ARG A 118 1.48 -18.65 8.51
C ARG A 118 1.10 -18.11 7.13
N SER A 119 2.04 -18.22 6.18
CA SER A 119 1.79 -17.87 4.78
C SER A 119 0.59 -18.66 4.23
N PRO A 120 -0.43 -18.00 3.67
CA PRO A 120 -1.54 -18.70 3.02
C PRO A 120 -1.14 -19.36 1.70
N VAL A 121 0.08 -19.11 1.21
CA VAL A 121 0.58 -19.66 -0.06
C VAL A 121 1.16 -21.06 0.14
N ASP A 122 1.97 -21.25 1.18
CA ASP A 122 2.76 -22.47 1.40
C ASP A 122 2.83 -22.91 2.87
N GLY A 123 2.20 -22.18 3.79
CA GLY A 123 2.19 -22.49 5.23
C GLY A 123 3.49 -22.16 5.95
N SER A 124 4.48 -21.56 5.29
CA SER A 124 5.74 -21.15 5.93
C SER A 124 5.49 -20.06 6.99
N PRO A 125 6.33 -19.98 8.05
CA PRO A 125 6.23 -18.88 9.01
C PRO A 125 6.69 -17.59 8.34
N VAL A 126 5.92 -16.52 8.54
CA VAL A 126 6.21 -15.16 8.03
C VAL A 126 6.15 -14.20 9.20
N GLU A 127 7.09 -13.29 9.24
CA GLU A 127 7.13 -12.18 10.16
C GLU A 127 6.91 -10.88 9.39
N LEU A 128 6.11 -9.98 9.96
CA LEU A 128 5.87 -8.64 9.45
C LEU A 128 5.93 -7.66 10.61
N SER A 129 6.88 -6.72 10.53
CA SER A 129 7.06 -5.62 11.48
C SER A 129 6.89 -4.28 10.75
N PRO A 130 6.81 -3.16 11.48
CA PRO A 130 6.82 -1.83 10.87
C PRO A 130 8.02 -1.64 9.90
N GLU A 131 9.23 -2.08 10.31
CA GLU A 131 10.44 -1.96 9.50
C GLU A 131 10.39 -2.86 8.26
N ILE A 132 9.93 -4.10 8.42
CA ILE A 132 9.77 -5.05 7.30
C ILE A 132 8.73 -4.52 6.32
N ALA A 133 7.58 -4.02 6.79
CA ALA A 133 6.53 -3.46 5.94
C ALA A 133 7.04 -2.28 5.09
N ILE A 134 7.79 -1.37 5.71
CA ILE A 134 8.42 -0.24 5.00
C ILE A 134 9.50 -0.74 4.04
N GLN A 135 10.32 -1.71 4.44
CA GLN A 135 11.38 -2.24 3.56
C GLN A 135 10.78 -2.93 2.32
N VAL A 136 9.73 -3.73 2.49
CA VAL A 136 9.01 -4.37 1.37
C VAL A 136 8.47 -3.32 0.40
N GLN A 137 7.82 -2.28 0.88
CA GLN A 137 7.26 -1.21 0.04
C GLN A 137 8.36 -0.43 -0.70
N ARG A 138 9.51 -0.21 -0.06
CA ARG A 138 10.70 0.37 -0.71
C ARG A 138 11.25 -0.53 -1.80
N ASP A 139 11.32 -1.84 -1.55
CA ASP A 139 11.78 -2.82 -2.52
C ASP A 139 10.83 -2.97 -3.71
N LEU A 140 9.54 -2.71 -3.49
CA LEU A 140 8.52 -2.60 -4.56
C LEU A 140 8.66 -1.30 -5.37
N GLY A 141 9.33 -0.28 -4.84
CA GLY A 141 9.48 1.02 -5.50
C GLY A 141 8.21 1.88 -5.49
N SER A 142 7.40 1.77 -4.42
CA SER A 142 6.15 2.52 -4.28
C SER A 142 6.37 4.02 -4.16
N ASP A 143 5.48 4.84 -4.76
CA ASP A 143 5.51 6.30 -4.66
C ASP A 143 4.89 6.79 -3.34
N ILE A 144 3.86 6.09 -2.84
CA ILE A 144 3.26 6.32 -1.53
C ILE A 144 3.38 5.04 -0.72
N VAL A 145 4.02 5.15 0.43
CA VAL A 145 4.29 4.07 1.38
C VAL A 145 3.43 4.29 2.63
N MET A 146 2.61 3.31 3.00
CA MET A 146 1.76 3.40 4.18
C MET A 146 2.47 2.85 5.41
N ILE A 147 2.29 3.53 6.57
CA ILE A 147 2.79 3.05 7.85
C ILE A 147 2.07 1.77 8.26
N PHE A 148 2.77 0.91 9.01
CA PHE A 148 2.17 -0.32 9.52
C PHE A 148 1.16 0.02 10.61
N ASP A 149 -0.06 -0.48 10.46
CA ASP A 149 -1.20 -0.20 11.34
C ASP A 149 -1.84 -1.50 11.86
N GLU A 150 -2.52 -1.40 12.99
CA GLU A 150 -3.40 -2.45 13.50
C GLU A 150 -4.85 -2.16 13.11
N CYS A 151 -5.54 -3.17 12.58
CA CYS A 151 -6.96 -3.08 12.29
C CYS A 151 -7.76 -3.48 13.54
N THR A 152 -8.29 -2.48 14.26
CA THR A 152 -9.14 -2.70 15.44
C THR A 152 -10.41 -3.47 15.06
N PRO A 153 -10.77 -4.58 15.75
CA PRO A 153 -12.00 -5.31 15.50
C PRO A 153 -13.25 -4.46 15.80
N TYR A 154 -14.33 -4.71 15.08
CA TYR A 154 -15.61 -4.07 15.35
C TYR A 154 -16.68 -5.13 15.69
N PRO A 155 -17.48 -4.92 16.76
CA PRO A 155 -17.44 -3.80 17.69
C PRO A 155 -16.25 -3.86 18.66
N ALA A 156 -15.73 -2.69 19.06
CA ALA A 156 -14.67 -2.54 20.04
C ALA A 156 -15.11 -1.61 21.18
N THR A 157 -14.60 -1.85 22.38
CA THR A 157 -14.73 -0.91 23.49
C THR A 157 -13.79 0.29 23.28
N GLU A 158 -14.10 1.43 23.93
CA GLU A 158 -13.23 2.62 23.89
C GLU A 158 -11.78 2.28 24.31
N ARG A 159 -11.62 1.45 25.34
CA ARG A 159 -10.30 0.98 25.78
C ARG A 159 -9.57 0.20 24.70
N GLN A 160 -10.23 -0.77 24.06
CA GLN A 160 -9.63 -1.54 22.97
C GLN A 160 -9.23 -0.65 21.79
N ALA A 161 -10.07 0.32 21.41
CA ALA A 161 -9.76 1.26 20.35
C ALA A 161 -8.55 2.14 20.69
N LYS A 162 -8.44 2.55 21.98
CA LYS A 162 -7.29 3.31 22.46
C LYS A 162 -6.01 2.48 22.44
N ASP A 163 -6.05 1.27 23.02
CA ASP A 163 -4.89 0.36 23.09
C ASP A 163 -4.38 0.05 21.67
N SER A 164 -5.30 -0.20 20.70
CA SER A 164 -4.98 -0.44 19.29
C SER A 164 -4.41 0.80 18.57
N MET A 165 -4.82 2.01 18.96
CA MET A 165 -4.28 3.25 18.40
C MET A 165 -2.88 3.57 18.93
N GLU A 166 -2.56 3.15 20.15
CA GLU A 166 -1.28 3.40 20.82
C GLU A 166 -0.22 2.36 20.44
N LEU A 167 -0.61 1.18 19.90
CA LEU A 167 0.25 0.14 19.37
C LEU A 167 0.89 0.58 18.05
#